data_e56df229c0178d79eafb6ffd25e112e8
#
_entry.id   e56df229c0178d79eafb6ffd25e112e8
#
_cell.length_a   1.000
_cell.length_b   1.000
_cell.length_c   1.000
_cell.angle_alpha   90.00
_cell.angle_beta   90.00
_cell.angle_gamma   90.00
#
_symmetry.space_group_name_H-M   'P 1'
#
loop_
_entity.id
_entity.type
_entity.pdbx_description
1 polymer ?
#
loop_
_entity_poly.entity_id
_entity_poly.type
_entity_poly.pdbx_seq_one_letter_code
_entity_poly.pdbx_strand_id
1 'polypeptide(L)'
;MSEHFFCSSLSNIKSSDWNECVGNDHPFLQYEFLYALEKSNSANTKTGWQPYHYIEQENDKIISLCPLYIKNHSFGEYIFDHSWADAYHRYGINYYPKLQSAIPFTPVTGDRIVLNKSVKDKKGKQVQVINNIIQEAKKINVSSLHFNF
;
A
#
# COMPACT_ATOMS: atom_id res chain seq x y z
N MET A 1 -23.64 -1.01 -2.25
CA MET A 1 -22.85 -1.08 -1.00
C MET A 1 -21.39 -1.33 -1.39
N SER A 2 -20.45 -0.58 -0.84
CA SER A 2 -19.04 -0.81 -1.13
C SER A 2 -18.47 -1.92 -0.23
N GLU A 3 -17.57 -2.72 -0.78
CA GLU A 3 -16.83 -3.75 -0.09
C GLU A 3 -15.34 -3.48 -0.24
N HIS A 4 -14.55 -3.72 0.81
CA HIS A 4 -13.11 -3.60 0.74
C HIS A 4 -12.41 -4.91 1.10
N PHE A 5 -11.25 -5.10 0.52
CA PHE A 5 -10.40 -6.26 0.77
C PHE A 5 -8.92 -5.90 0.60
N PHE A 6 -8.07 -6.78 1.08
CA PHE A 6 -6.62 -6.68 0.89
C PHE A 6 -6.13 -7.81 -0.01
N CYS A 7 -5.28 -7.50 -0.96
CA CYS A 7 -4.75 -8.49 -1.88
C CYS A 7 -3.21 -8.54 -1.84
N SER A 8 -2.69 -9.76 -1.86
CA SER A 8 -1.24 -10.03 -1.84
C SER A 8 -0.61 -10.06 -3.23
N SER A 9 -1.37 -9.78 -4.27
CA SER A 9 -0.90 -9.67 -5.65
C SER A 9 -1.94 -8.96 -6.51
N LEU A 10 -1.48 -8.20 -7.48
CA LEU A 10 -2.32 -7.58 -8.52
C LEU A 10 -2.78 -8.56 -9.59
N SER A 11 -2.26 -9.79 -9.62
CA SER A 11 -2.61 -10.80 -10.65
C SER A 11 -4.12 -11.08 -10.77
N ASN A 12 -4.88 -10.90 -9.69
CA ASN A 12 -6.33 -11.13 -9.64
C ASN A 12 -7.15 -9.86 -9.88
N ILE A 13 -6.50 -8.73 -10.13
CA ILE A 13 -7.13 -7.44 -10.37
C ILE A 13 -7.03 -7.11 -11.86
N LYS A 14 -8.11 -6.65 -12.44
CA LYS A 14 -8.09 -6.18 -13.83
C LYS A 14 -7.34 -4.86 -13.93
N SER A 15 -6.38 -4.78 -14.85
CA SER A 15 -5.59 -3.57 -15.08
C SER A 15 -6.45 -2.36 -15.46
N SER A 16 -7.51 -2.58 -16.24
CA SER A 16 -8.46 -1.52 -16.62
C SER A 16 -9.12 -0.87 -15.41
N ASP A 17 -9.57 -1.69 -14.44
CA ASP A 17 -10.33 -1.20 -13.28
C ASP A 17 -9.41 -0.46 -12.31
N TRP A 18 -8.19 -0.96 -12.13
CA TRP A 18 -7.15 -0.28 -11.36
C TRP A 18 -6.77 1.07 -11.98
N ASN A 19 -6.45 1.07 -13.28
CA ASN A 19 -6.01 2.27 -14.00
C ASN A 19 -7.14 3.30 -14.15
N GLU A 20 -8.41 2.89 -14.24
CA GLU A 20 -9.57 3.81 -14.20
C GLU A 20 -9.61 4.57 -12.87
N CYS A 21 -9.29 3.91 -11.75
CA CYS A 21 -9.24 4.55 -10.44
C CYS A 21 -8.02 5.48 -10.32
N VAL A 22 -6.84 5.05 -10.77
CA VAL A 22 -5.59 5.84 -10.69
C VAL A 22 -5.63 7.06 -11.60
N GLY A 23 -6.21 6.94 -12.79
CA GLY A 23 -6.10 7.96 -13.85
C GLY A 23 -4.72 7.96 -14.52
N ASN A 24 -4.42 9.03 -15.29
CA ASN A 24 -3.22 9.08 -16.12
C ASN A 24 -2.06 9.90 -15.54
N ASP A 25 -2.27 10.55 -14.40
CA ASP A 25 -1.35 11.57 -13.88
C ASP A 25 -0.19 10.99 -13.05
N HIS A 26 -0.23 9.67 -12.76
CA HIS A 26 0.71 9.04 -11.83
C HIS A 26 1.27 7.73 -12.41
N PRO A 27 2.34 7.79 -13.22
CA PRO A 27 2.88 6.64 -13.93
C PRO A 27 3.35 5.51 -13.00
N PHE A 28 3.86 5.84 -11.81
CA PHE A 28 4.34 4.86 -10.82
C PHE A 28 3.20 4.16 -10.04
N LEU A 29 1.95 4.63 -10.18
CA LEU A 29 0.77 3.98 -9.61
C LEU A 29 0.01 3.14 -10.64
N GLN A 30 0.41 3.18 -11.92
CA GLN A 30 -0.22 2.35 -12.95
C GLN A 30 -0.07 0.87 -12.63
N TYR A 31 -1.09 0.11 -12.96
CA TYR A 31 -1.10 -1.34 -12.75
C TYR A 31 0.15 -2.02 -13.32
N GLU A 32 0.51 -1.66 -14.54
CA GLU A 32 1.62 -2.28 -15.28
C GLU A 32 2.95 -2.11 -14.56
N PHE A 33 3.19 -0.93 -13.95
CA PHE A 33 4.40 -0.68 -13.18
C PHE A 33 4.45 -1.52 -11.90
N LEU A 34 3.40 -1.46 -11.08
CA LEU A 34 3.37 -2.17 -9.81
C LEU A 34 3.35 -3.69 -10.02
N TYR A 35 2.59 -4.17 -11.00
CA TYR A 35 2.54 -5.60 -11.32
C TYR A 35 3.85 -6.11 -11.92
N ALA A 36 4.57 -5.30 -12.69
CA ALA A 36 5.90 -5.66 -13.18
C ALA A 36 6.88 -5.90 -12.02
N LEU A 37 6.82 -5.12 -10.93
CA LEU A 37 7.63 -5.35 -9.72
C LEU A 37 7.29 -6.68 -9.04
N GLU A 38 6.01 -7.05 -9.00
CA GLU A 38 5.58 -8.35 -8.48
C GLU A 38 6.03 -9.49 -9.40
N LYS A 39 5.76 -9.39 -10.69
CA LYS A 39 6.04 -10.42 -11.69
C LYS A 39 7.53 -10.70 -11.84
N SER A 40 8.38 -9.68 -11.73
CA SER A 40 9.84 -9.81 -11.75
C SER A 40 10.44 -10.34 -10.44
N ASN A 41 9.62 -10.57 -9.41
CA ASN A 41 10.06 -10.87 -8.04
C ASN A 41 10.90 -9.76 -7.40
N SER A 42 10.83 -8.52 -7.89
CA SER A 42 11.46 -7.38 -7.23
C SER A 42 10.69 -6.96 -5.99
N ALA A 43 9.37 -7.06 -6.00
CA ALA A 43 8.51 -6.84 -4.84
C ALA A 43 7.90 -8.17 -4.36
N ASN A 44 8.48 -8.73 -3.30
CA ASN A 44 8.02 -9.96 -2.64
C ASN A 44 8.48 -10.03 -1.18
N THR A 45 8.13 -11.09 -0.48
CA THR A 45 8.50 -11.31 0.92
C THR A 45 10.02 -11.32 1.15
N LYS A 46 10.80 -11.90 0.23
CA LYS A 46 12.27 -12.01 0.39
C LYS A 46 12.97 -10.67 0.23
N THR A 47 12.43 -9.80 -0.64
CA THR A 47 12.96 -8.44 -0.86
C THR A 47 12.46 -7.44 0.18
N GLY A 48 11.60 -7.89 1.11
CA GLY A 48 10.99 -7.04 2.12
C GLY A 48 9.89 -6.12 1.58
N TRP A 49 9.38 -6.35 0.38
CA TRP A 49 8.28 -5.63 -0.24
C TRP A 49 7.13 -6.57 -0.55
N GLN A 50 6.55 -7.20 0.46
CA GLN A 50 5.42 -8.11 0.28
C GLN A 50 4.15 -7.33 -0.06
N PRO A 51 3.57 -7.48 -1.26
CA PRO A 51 2.34 -6.77 -1.61
C PRO A 51 1.19 -7.10 -0.66
N TYR A 52 0.44 -6.08 -0.27
CA TYR A 52 -0.74 -6.19 0.58
C TYR A 52 -1.70 -5.02 0.32
N HIS A 53 -2.09 -4.84 -0.95
CA HIS A 53 -2.81 -3.67 -1.41
C HIS A 53 -4.24 -3.61 -0.89
N TYR A 54 -4.67 -2.43 -0.45
CA TYR A 54 -6.06 -2.14 -0.14
C TYR A 54 -6.83 -1.81 -1.40
N ILE A 55 -7.98 -2.40 -1.57
CA ILE A 55 -8.91 -2.15 -2.68
C ILE A 55 -10.33 -2.06 -2.12
N GLU A 56 -11.08 -1.07 -2.56
CA GLU A 56 -12.51 -0.94 -2.28
C GLU A 56 -13.28 -0.87 -3.60
N GLN A 57 -14.31 -1.68 -3.72
CA GLN A 57 -15.16 -1.78 -4.91
C GLN A 57 -16.61 -1.47 -4.58
N GLU A 58 -17.30 -0.88 -5.54
CA GLU A 58 -18.74 -0.69 -5.56
C GLU A 58 -19.27 -0.94 -6.96
N ASN A 59 -20.26 -1.83 -7.09
CA ASN A 59 -20.82 -2.27 -8.39
C ASN A 59 -19.72 -2.70 -9.39
N ASP A 60 -18.81 -3.56 -8.95
CA ASP A 60 -17.66 -4.09 -9.71
C ASP A 60 -16.65 -3.02 -10.16
N LYS A 61 -16.73 -1.81 -9.67
CA LYS A 61 -15.75 -0.74 -9.95
C LYS A 61 -14.91 -0.42 -8.74
N ILE A 62 -13.61 -0.24 -8.95
CA ILE A 62 -12.72 0.24 -7.89
C ILE A 62 -13.00 1.74 -7.63
N ILE A 63 -13.43 2.04 -6.41
CA ILE A 63 -13.72 3.41 -5.97
C ILE A 63 -12.60 4.01 -5.11
N SER A 64 -11.82 3.17 -4.44
CA SER A 64 -10.59 3.59 -3.75
C SER A 64 -9.57 2.46 -3.72
N LEU A 65 -8.30 2.82 -3.72
CA LEU A 65 -7.20 1.90 -3.57
C LEU A 65 -6.02 2.55 -2.84
N CYS A 66 -5.18 1.72 -2.25
CA CYS A 66 -3.94 2.15 -1.63
C CYS A 66 -2.89 1.06 -1.83
N PRO A 67 -1.81 1.31 -2.58
CA PRO A 67 -0.68 0.41 -2.64
C PRO A 67 -0.04 0.27 -1.26
N LEU A 68 -0.02 -0.94 -0.73
CA LEU A 68 0.51 -1.27 0.57
C LEU A 68 1.46 -2.45 0.47
N TYR A 69 2.45 -2.46 1.36
CA TYR A 69 3.44 -3.53 1.46
C TYR A 69 3.71 -3.87 2.92
N ILE A 70 3.77 -5.16 3.23
CA ILE A 70 4.29 -5.64 4.51
C ILE A 70 5.82 -5.65 4.38
N LYS A 71 6.48 -4.90 5.26
CA LYS A 71 7.93 -4.73 5.29
C LYS A 71 8.53 -5.52 6.44
N ASN A 72 9.43 -6.45 6.12
CA ASN A 72 10.18 -7.22 7.11
C ASN A 72 11.56 -6.61 7.42
N HIS A 73 12.01 -5.65 6.62
CA HIS A 73 13.24 -4.88 6.75
C HIS A 73 13.16 -3.63 5.87
N SER A 74 14.09 -2.68 6.04
CA SER A 74 14.10 -1.40 5.31
C SER A 74 14.95 -1.38 4.05
N PHE A 75 15.47 -2.51 3.60
CA PHE A 75 16.20 -2.54 2.33
C PHE A 75 15.30 -2.14 1.16
N GLY A 76 15.86 -1.32 0.26
CA GLY A 76 15.13 -0.78 -0.89
C GLY A 76 14.23 0.42 -0.54
N GLU A 77 14.33 0.97 0.65
CA GLU A 77 13.70 2.22 1.05
C GLU A 77 14.68 3.39 0.93
N TYR A 78 14.15 4.60 0.66
CA TYR A 78 14.93 5.84 0.66
C TYR A 78 14.99 6.49 2.04
N ILE A 79 14.02 6.20 2.91
CA ILE A 79 14.05 6.59 4.31
C ILE A 79 14.56 5.39 5.10
N PHE A 80 15.79 5.52 5.60
CA PHE A 80 16.41 4.49 6.42
C PHE A 80 15.98 4.66 7.87
N ASP A 81 15.34 3.66 8.42
CA ASP A 81 14.84 3.65 9.79
C ASP A 81 15.58 2.67 10.71
N HIS A 82 16.84 2.37 10.37
CA HIS A 82 17.68 1.45 11.14
C HIS A 82 17.84 1.88 12.60
N SER A 83 18.01 3.19 12.86
CA SER A 83 18.11 3.72 14.22
C SER A 83 16.82 3.54 15.04
N TRP A 84 15.66 3.64 14.38
CA TRP A 84 14.36 3.34 14.99
C TRP A 84 14.21 1.85 15.30
N ALA A 85 14.59 0.99 14.37
CA ALA A 85 14.56 -0.45 14.56
C ALA A 85 15.47 -0.87 15.73
N ASP A 86 16.68 -0.28 15.82
CA ASP A 86 17.62 -0.52 16.93
C ASP A 86 17.05 -0.02 18.26
N ALA A 87 16.40 1.15 18.28
CA ALA A 87 15.76 1.69 19.49
C ALA A 87 14.65 0.75 19.97
N TYR A 88 13.78 0.30 19.10
CA TYR A 88 12.73 -0.67 19.44
C TYR A 88 13.31 -1.96 20.01
N HIS A 89 14.34 -2.49 19.35
CA HIS A 89 15.02 -3.71 19.80
C HIS A 89 15.60 -3.57 21.22
N ARG A 90 16.22 -2.40 21.55
CA ARG A 90 16.74 -2.12 22.90
C ARG A 90 15.66 -2.15 23.97
N TYR A 91 14.43 -1.81 23.62
CA TYR A 91 13.27 -1.85 24.53
C TYR A 91 12.52 -3.18 24.48
N GLY A 92 13.04 -4.19 23.77
CA GLY A 92 12.41 -5.50 23.64
C GLY A 92 11.13 -5.50 22.77
N ILE A 93 10.98 -4.50 21.91
CA ILE A 93 9.82 -4.33 21.02
C ILE A 93 10.25 -4.61 19.58
N ASN A 94 9.44 -5.34 18.83
CA ASN A 94 9.69 -5.59 17.42
C ASN A 94 9.30 -4.36 16.57
N TYR A 95 10.24 -3.85 15.78
CA TYR A 95 9.97 -2.80 14.79
C TYR A 95 9.34 -3.36 13.50
N TYR A 96 9.72 -4.57 13.12
CA TYR A 96 9.16 -5.29 11.96
C TYR A 96 8.28 -6.47 12.42
N PRO A 97 7.31 -6.89 11.59
CA PRO A 97 6.93 -6.28 10.32
C PRO A 97 6.18 -4.97 10.53
N LYS A 98 6.32 -4.05 9.58
CA LYS A 98 5.51 -2.82 9.48
C LYS A 98 4.68 -2.82 8.20
N LEU A 99 3.58 -2.08 8.16
CA LEU A 99 2.78 -1.87 6.96
C LEU A 99 3.14 -0.50 6.37
N GLN A 100 3.42 -0.45 5.07
CA GLN A 100 3.91 0.78 4.43
C GLN A 100 3.22 1.02 3.09
N SER A 101 2.73 2.24 2.90
CA SER A 101 2.34 2.77 1.60
C SER A 101 3.45 3.61 1.03
N ALA A 102 4.05 3.13 -0.05
CA ALA A 102 5.13 3.78 -0.80
C ALA A 102 5.23 3.13 -2.17
N ILE A 103 5.93 3.78 -3.09
CA ILE A 103 6.34 3.13 -4.33
C ILE A 103 7.67 2.42 -4.07
N PRO A 104 7.76 1.09 -4.31
CA PRO A 104 9.00 0.36 -4.08
C PRO A 104 10.18 0.94 -4.84
N PHE A 105 11.32 1.06 -4.17
CA PHE A 105 12.61 1.46 -4.76
C PHE A 105 12.70 2.88 -5.31
N THR A 106 11.71 3.74 -5.08
CA THR A 106 11.73 5.12 -5.58
C THR A 106 11.11 6.10 -4.58
N PRO A 107 11.71 7.30 -4.40
CA PRO A 107 11.18 8.35 -3.53
C PRO A 107 10.13 9.22 -4.22
N VAL A 108 9.46 8.72 -5.24
CA VAL A 108 8.46 9.51 -5.97
C VAL A 108 7.33 9.93 -5.04
N THR A 109 7.00 11.21 -5.09
CA THR A 109 5.90 11.80 -4.32
C THR A 109 4.56 11.60 -5.01
N GLY A 110 3.47 11.67 -4.26
CA GLY A 110 2.10 11.62 -4.78
C GLY A 110 1.10 11.01 -3.79
N ASP A 111 -0.15 10.99 -4.20
CA ASP A 111 -1.21 10.41 -3.39
C ASP A 111 -0.99 8.91 -3.19
N ARG A 112 -1.12 8.47 -1.94
CA ARG A 112 -1.07 7.04 -1.59
C ARG A 112 -2.47 6.44 -1.44
N ILE A 113 -3.43 7.25 -1.06
CA ILE A 113 -4.84 6.87 -1.06
C ILE A 113 -5.46 7.46 -2.31
N VAL A 114 -5.69 6.60 -3.28
CA VAL A 114 -6.23 6.97 -4.59
C VAL A 114 -7.74 6.78 -4.57
N LEU A 115 -8.46 7.80 -5.01
CA LEU A 115 -9.90 7.79 -5.08
C LEU A 115 -10.37 7.97 -6.53
N ASN A 116 -11.30 7.12 -6.95
CA ASN A 116 -11.95 7.28 -8.25
C ASN A 116 -12.64 8.66 -8.34
N LYS A 117 -12.65 9.23 -9.52
CA LYS A 117 -13.27 10.54 -9.79
C LYS A 117 -14.76 10.60 -9.43
N SER A 118 -15.44 9.48 -9.37
CA SER A 118 -16.86 9.36 -8.96
C SER A 118 -17.10 9.64 -7.48
N VAL A 119 -16.07 9.56 -6.63
CA VAL A 119 -16.17 9.80 -5.19
C VAL A 119 -16.35 11.28 -4.91
N LYS A 120 -17.52 11.65 -4.38
CA LYS A 120 -17.89 13.06 -4.10
C LYS A 120 -17.24 13.59 -2.82
N ASP A 121 -17.40 12.85 -1.71
CA ASP A 121 -16.79 13.19 -0.42
C ASP A 121 -15.39 12.56 -0.31
N LYS A 122 -14.42 13.22 -0.90
CA LYS A 122 -13.02 12.72 -0.91
C LYS A 122 -12.42 12.64 0.50
N LYS A 123 -12.65 13.66 1.34
CA LYS A 123 -12.10 13.68 2.71
C LYS A 123 -12.68 12.55 3.58
N GLY A 124 -14.00 12.41 3.58
CA GLY A 124 -14.66 11.34 4.33
C GLY A 124 -14.21 9.97 3.87
N LYS A 125 -14.07 9.77 2.55
CA LYS A 125 -13.58 8.53 1.98
C LYS A 125 -12.12 8.24 2.37
N GLN A 126 -11.24 9.23 2.34
CA GLN A 126 -9.84 9.05 2.78
C GLN A 126 -9.76 8.64 4.26
N VAL A 127 -10.54 9.28 5.13
CA VAL A 127 -10.62 8.90 6.55
C VAL A 127 -11.12 7.47 6.72
N GLN A 128 -12.14 7.08 5.96
CA GLN A 128 -12.66 5.71 5.97
C GLN A 128 -11.59 4.69 5.55
N VAL A 129 -10.88 4.95 4.45
CA VAL A 129 -9.78 4.09 3.95
C VAL A 129 -8.69 3.94 5.00
N ILE A 130 -8.24 5.05 5.61
CA ILE A 130 -7.23 5.02 6.67
C ILE A 130 -7.71 4.16 7.86
N ASN A 131 -8.95 4.33 8.30
CA ASN A 131 -9.50 3.54 9.40
C ASN A 131 -9.56 2.06 9.07
N ASN A 132 -9.95 1.69 7.85
CA ASN A 132 -9.96 0.29 7.40
C ASN A 132 -8.54 -0.29 7.42
N ILE A 133 -7.55 0.45 6.92
CA ILE A 133 -6.14 0.02 6.91
C ILE A 133 -5.61 -0.11 8.35
N ILE A 134 -5.95 0.81 9.26
CA ILE A 134 -5.55 0.72 10.67
C ILE A 134 -6.15 -0.52 11.34
N GLN A 135 -7.42 -0.83 11.08
CA GLN A 135 -8.05 -2.03 11.64
C GLN A 135 -7.37 -3.31 11.12
N GLU A 136 -7.05 -3.36 9.83
CA GLU A 136 -6.33 -4.50 9.27
C GLU A 136 -4.90 -4.60 9.81
N ALA A 137 -4.18 -3.48 9.94
CA ALA A 137 -2.84 -3.43 10.54
C ALA A 137 -2.82 -4.04 11.95
N LYS A 138 -3.84 -3.73 12.77
CA LYS A 138 -4.01 -4.34 14.10
C LYS A 138 -4.28 -5.83 14.01
N LYS A 139 -5.13 -6.25 13.08
CA LYS A 139 -5.52 -7.67 12.89
C LYS A 139 -4.32 -8.53 12.47
N ILE A 140 -3.48 -8.05 11.55
CA ILE A 140 -2.28 -8.76 11.10
C ILE A 140 -1.06 -8.54 12.02
N ASN A 141 -1.24 -7.78 13.11
CA ASN A 141 -0.25 -7.55 14.16
C ASN A 141 1.08 -6.97 13.66
N VAL A 142 1.02 -5.98 12.77
CA VAL A 142 2.21 -5.20 12.38
C VAL A 142 2.52 -4.13 13.42
N SER A 143 3.80 -3.76 13.54
CA SER A 143 4.28 -2.82 14.55
C SER A 143 3.80 -1.38 14.32
N SER A 144 3.65 -0.99 13.06
CA SER A 144 3.32 0.37 12.68
C SER A 144 2.77 0.44 11.25
N LEU A 145 2.15 1.58 10.93
CA LEU A 145 1.65 1.93 9.60
C LEU A 145 2.35 3.21 9.14
N HIS A 146 2.97 3.19 7.96
CA HIS A 146 3.69 4.32 7.39
C HIS A 146 3.11 4.70 6.03
N PHE A 147 3.01 6.01 5.79
CA PHE A 147 2.74 6.60 4.47
C PHE A 147 3.94 7.47 4.11
N ASN A 148 4.68 7.08 3.07
CA ASN A 148 5.91 7.75 2.66
C ASN A 148 5.74 8.46 1.32
N PHE A 149 6.20 9.73 1.26
CA PHE A 149 6.25 10.62 0.09
C PHE A 149 4.89 11.14 -0.39
#